data_b9b43970d032245ec48bb1c1cc3b6906
#
_entry.id   b9b43970d032245ec48bb1c1cc3b6906
#
_cell.length_a   1.000
_cell.length_b   1.000
_cell.length_c   1.000
_cell.angle_alpha   90.00
_cell.angle_beta   90.00
_cell.angle_gamma   90.00
#
_symmetry.space_group_name_H-M   'P 1'
#
loop_
_entity.id
_entity.type
_entity.pdbx_description
1 polymer ?
#
loop_
_entity_poly.entity_id
_entity_poly.type
_entity_poly.pdbx_seq_one_letter_code
_entity_poly.pdbx_strand_id
1 'polypeptide(L)'
;MLNKIIYYSLHNRLVILVCALLLMIWGTYTAFNTDVDVFPDLNAPTVVIMTEANGMAPEEVERLVTFPVETAVNGAMDVRRVRSSSTTGFSVVWVEFDWGTDIYRARQIVSEKLAVLGESLPENVGKPTLGPQSSILGEMMILGLTADSTSLLDLRTIADWTIRPRLLSTGGVAQVAVIGGDIKEYQILLDPARMKHYGVGLNEVLDVCRNMNRNANGGVLYEFDNEYIIRGVLSTSKAEEIAQGVVKTVNEYPVTLGDIATVKIGGKSPKLGTASERTKPAVLITVTK
;
A
#
# COMPACT_ATOMS: atom_id res chain seq x y z
N MET A 1 -1.21 25.20 -58.88
CA MET A 1 -0.24 24.37 -58.06
C MET A 1 -0.42 22.90 -58.37
N LEU A 2 -1.63 22.35 -58.34
CA LEU A 2 -1.92 20.91 -58.55
C LEU A 2 -1.32 20.34 -59.84
N ASN A 3 -1.50 21.04 -60.98
CA ASN A 3 -0.98 20.60 -62.28
C ASN A 3 0.54 20.49 -62.35
N LYS A 4 1.28 21.33 -61.59
CA LYS A 4 2.73 21.24 -61.49
C LYS A 4 3.18 20.02 -60.69
N ILE A 5 2.45 19.67 -59.64
CA ILE A 5 2.71 18.49 -58.81
C ILE A 5 2.46 17.22 -59.63
N ILE A 6 1.34 17.18 -60.36
CA ILE A 6 0.99 16.05 -61.21
C ILE A 6 2.04 15.85 -62.32
N TYR A 7 2.45 16.94 -63.00
CA TYR A 7 3.46 16.87 -64.03
C TYR A 7 4.81 16.39 -63.50
N TYR A 8 5.24 16.89 -62.35
CA TYR A 8 6.48 16.48 -61.72
C TYR A 8 6.45 15.03 -61.30
N SER A 9 5.34 14.56 -60.74
CA SER A 9 5.13 13.15 -60.33
C SER A 9 5.19 12.19 -61.52
N LEU A 10 4.60 12.56 -62.62
CA LEU A 10 4.62 11.74 -63.85
C LEU A 10 6.00 11.70 -64.51
N HIS A 11 6.79 12.77 -64.39
CA HIS A 11 8.10 12.85 -64.99
C HIS A 11 9.18 12.16 -64.14
N ASN A 12 9.03 12.18 -62.82
CA ASN A 12 9.99 11.58 -61.86
C ASN A 12 9.43 10.36 -61.14
N ARG A 13 8.97 9.37 -61.92
CA ARG A 13 8.29 8.18 -61.37
C ARG A 13 9.08 7.43 -60.31
N LEU A 14 10.41 7.32 -60.48
CA LEU A 14 11.29 6.60 -59.56
C LEU A 14 11.37 7.31 -58.19
N VAL A 15 11.45 8.65 -58.17
CA VAL A 15 11.48 9.44 -56.95
C VAL A 15 10.19 9.27 -56.15
N ILE A 16 9.03 9.32 -56.87
CA ILE A 16 7.74 9.13 -56.22
C ILE A 16 7.56 7.72 -55.65
N LEU A 17 8.02 6.69 -56.37
CA LEU A 17 7.99 5.32 -55.86
C LEU A 17 8.88 5.15 -54.62
N VAL A 18 10.07 5.71 -54.60
CA VAL A 18 10.97 5.68 -53.41
C VAL A 18 10.34 6.41 -52.25
N CYS A 19 9.77 7.62 -52.45
CA CYS A 19 9.06 8.35 -51.40
C CYS A 19 7.85 7.58 -50.86
N ALA A 20 7.06 6.96 -51.74
CA ALA A 20 5.92 6.14 -51.31
C ALA A 20 6.36 4.92 -50.48
N LEU A 21 7.45 4.26 -50.88
CA LEU A 21 8.01 3.12 -50.15
C LEU A 21 8.54 3.53 -48.79
N LEU A 22 9.23 4.69 -48.68
CA LEU A 22 9.70 5.23 -47.41
C LEU A 22 8.54 5.60 -46.47
N LEU A 23 7.48 6.24 -47.00
CA LEU A 23 6.29 6.53 -46.23
C LEU A 23 5.58 5.27 -45.73
N MET A 24 5.53 4.23 -46.56
CA MET A 24 4.94 2.95 -46.19
C MET A 24 5.74 2.27 -45.05
N ILE A 25 7.07 2.25 -45.17
CA ILE A 25 7.95 1.71 -44.11
C ILE A 25 7.79 2.51 -42.80
N TRP A 26 7.81 3.85 -42.91
CA TRP A 26 7.67 4.70 -41.71
C TRP A 26 6.26 4.57 -41.11
N GLY A 27 5.21 4.57 -41.92
CA GLY A 27 3.85 4.37 -41.42
C GLY A 27 3.65 3.01 -40.76
N THR A 28 4.23 1.96 -41.32
CA THR A 28 4.23 0.62 -40.69
C THR A 28 5.00 0.60 -39.38
N TYR A 29 6.19 1.19 -39.35
CA TYR A 29 6.98 1.30 -38.12
C TYR A 29 6.24 2.08 -37.02
N THR A 30 5.64 3.22 -37.38
CA THR A 30 4.85 4.03 -36.44
C THR A 30 3.63 3.26 -35.93
N ALA A 31 2.92 2.55 -36.82
CA ALA A 31 1.73 1.77 -36.43
C ALA A 31 2.04 0.64 -35.44
N PHE A 32 3.20 -0.02 -35.59
CA PHE A 32 3.63 -1.07 -34.66
C PHE A 32 4.15 -0.54 -33.32
N ASN A 33 4.65 0.70 -33.29
CA ASN A 33 5.19 1.31 -32.08
C ASN A 33 4.23 2.31 -31.41
N THR A 34 3.02 2.46 -31.92
CA THR A 34 2.00 3.28 -31.28
C THR A 34 1.36 2.49 -30.15
N ASP A 35 1.45 3.01 -28.93
CA ASP A 35 0.75 2.44 -27.78
C ASP A 35 -0.77 2.52 -28.05
N VAL A 36 -1.42 1.36 -28.02
CA VAL A 36 -2.87 1.25 -28.22
C VAL A 36 -3.48 0.93 -26.87
N ASP A 37 -4.06 1.95 -26.23
CA ASP A 37 -4.93 1.74 -25.08
C ASP A 37 -6.36 1.49 -25.54
N VAL A 38 -7.05 0.55 -24.86
CA VAL A 38 -8.44 0.18 -25.19
C VAL A 38 -9.40 1.36 -24.98
N PHE A 39 -9.07 2.24 -24.05
CA PHE A 39 -9.79 3.48 -23.78
C PHE A 39 -8.79 4.65 -23.65
N PRO A 40 -9.09 5.81 -24.24
CA PRO A 40 -8.31 7.01 -23.98
C PRO A 40 -8.45 7.40 -22.51
N ASP A 41 -7.43 8.08 -21.96
CA ASP A 41 -7.49 8.65 -20.61
C ASP A 41 -8.66 9.65 -20.53
N LEU A 42 -9.77 9.18 -19.94
CA LEU A 42 -10.98 9.98 -19.77
C LEU A 42 -10.97 10.85 -18.51
N ASN A 43 -9.99 10.64 -17.65
CA ASN A 43 -9.86 11.34 -16.39
C ASN A 43 -8.62 12.24 -16.40
N ALA A 44 -8.78 13.47 -15.88
CA ALA A 44 -7.64 14.32 -15.61
C ALA A 44 -6.69 13.64 -14.60
N PRO A 45 -5.37 13.89 -14.69
CA PRO A 45 -4.42 13.31 -13.75
C PRO A 45 -4.84 13.59 -12.30
N THR A 46 -5.06 12.55 -11.53
CA THR A 46 -5.58 12.65 -10.16
C THR A 46 -4.66 11.92 -9.20
N VAL A 47 -4.21 12.63 -8.17
CA VAL A 47 -3.43 12.08 -7.08
C VAL A 47 -4.35 11.89 -5.87
N VAL A 48 -4.37 10.69 -5.32
CA VAL A 48 -5.16 10.34 -4.14
C VAL A 48 -4.25 10.34 -2.92
N ILE A 49 -4.67 11.02 -1.85
CA ILE A 49 -4.00 11.06 -0.56
C ILE A 49 -4.88 10.33 0.44
N MET A 50 -4.29 9.40 1.17
CA MET A 50 -4.98 8.60 2.19
C MET A 50 -4.29 8.79 3.53
N THR A 51 -5.09 9.04 4.58
CA THR A 51 -4.57 9.25 5.93
C THR A 51 -5.41 8.48 6.95
N GLU A 52 -4.76 7.64 7.74
CA GLU A 52 -5.40 6.92 8.84
C GLU A 52 -5.46 7.82 10.09
N ALA A 53 -6.63 7.92 10.70
CA ALA A 53 -6.90 8.72 11.89
C ALA A 53 -7.69 7.89 12.92
N ASN A 54 -7.11 6.77 13.32
CA ASN A 54 -7.76 5.74 14.13
C ASN A 54 -8.37 6.34 15.42
N GLY A 55 -9.65 6.00 15.67
CA GLY A 55 -10.38 6.42 16.86
C GLY A 55 -11.06 7.79 16.75
N MET A 56 -10.91 8.52 15.64
CA MET A 56 -11.56 9.82 15.43
C MET A 56 -12.92 9.67 14.76
N ALA A 57 -13.87 10.50 15.16
CA ALA A 57 -15.17 10.67 14.50
C ALA A 57 -14.98 11.40 13.16
N PRO A 58 -15.92 11.25 12.18
CA PRO A 58 -15.78 11.89 10.87
C PRO A 58 -15.56 13.40 10.91
N GLU A 59 -16.23 14.11 11.82
CA GLU A 59 -16.10 15.56 12.00
C GLU A 59 -14.73 15.96 12.55
N GLU A 60 -14.13 15.11 13.39
CA GLU A 60 -12.78 15.31 13.90
C GLU A 60 -11.75 15.04 12.81
N VAL A 61 -11.93 13.96 12.03
CA VAL A 61 -11.10 13.64 10.87
C VAL A 61 -11.13 14.79 9.87
N GLU A 62 -12.31 15.33 9.57
CA GLU A 62 -12.46 16.46 8.65
C GLU A 62 -11.66 17.67 9.13
N ARG A 63 -11.85 18.06 10.39
CA ARG A 63 -11.26 19.29 10.93
C ARG A 63 -9.75 19.18 11.18
N LEU A 64 -9.30 18.04 11.72
CA LEU A 64 -7.91 17.88 12.19
C LEU A 64 -6.98 17.23 11.16
N VAL A 65 -7.52 16.56 10.16
CA VAL A 65 -6.74 15.81 9.18
C VAL A 65 -7.04 16.26 7.75
N THR A 66 -8.30 16.17 7.34
CA THR A 66 -8.70 16.41 5.95
C THR A 66 -8.48 17.86 5.56
N PHE A 67 -8.98 18.82 6.35
CA PHE A 67 -8.84 20.25 6.05
C PHE A 67 -7.39 20.73 6.02
N PRO A 68 -6.48 20.36 6.94
CA PRO A 68 -5.06 20.65 6.80
C PRO A 68 -4.43 20.09 5.52
N VAL A 69 -4.75 18.84 5.14
CA VAL A 69 -4.27 18.21 3.91
C VAL A 69 -4.78 18.98 2.68
N GLU A 70 -6.07 19.27 2.59
CA GLU A 70 -6.66 20.07 1.52
C GLU A 70 -5.98 21.42 1.38
N THR A 71 -5.80 22.12 2.50
CA THR A 71 -5.16 23.44 2.53
C THR A 71 -3.73 23.38 2.00
N ALA A 72 -2.97 22.35 2.37
CA ALA A 72 -1.61 22.19 1.93
C ALA A 72 -1.48 21.96 0.42
N VAL A 73 -2.41 21.22 -0.18
CA VAL A 73 -2.36 20.84 -1.60
C VAL A 73 -3.11 21.80 -2.51
N ASN A 74 -4.09 22.57 -1.99
CA ASN A 74 -4.93 23.45 -2.80
C ASN A 74 -4.15 24.61 -3.47
N GLY A 75 -3.03 25.01 -2.91
CA GLY A 75 -2.14 26.03 -3.48
C GLY A 75 -1.01 25.47 -4.36
N ALA A 76 -1.06 24.22 -4.75
CA ALA A 76 -0.06 23.61 -5.61
C ALA A 76 -0.26 24.00 -7.10
N MET A 77 0.85 24.05 -7.85
CA MET A 77 0.82 24.38 -9.27
C MET A 77 0.02 23.32 -10.06
N ASP A 78 -0.72 23.79 -11.06
CA ASP A 78 -1.51 22.97 -11.98
C ASP A 78 -2.66 22.18 -11.29
N VAL A 79 -2.99 22.49 -10.04
CA VAL A 79 -4.14 21.91 -9.34
C VAL A 79 -5.43 22.57 -9.83
N ARG A 80 -6.29 21.79 -10.43
CA ARG A 80 -7.61 22.20 -10.94
C ARG A 80 -8.68 22.15 -9.86
N ARG A 81 -8.68 21.09 -9.05
CA ARG A 81 -9.71 20.86 -8.03
C ARG A 81 -9.21 19.90 -6.95
N VAL A 82 -9.60 20.17 -5.71
CA VAL A 82 -9.42 19.26 -4.58
C VAL A 82 -10.80 18.81 -4.09
N ARG A 83 -10.95 17.53 -3.82
CA ARG A 83 -12.13 16.92 -3.20
C ARG A 83 -11.70 15.99 -2.09
N SER A 84 -12.54 15.80 -1.10
CA SER A 84 -12.25 14.92 0.01
C SER A 84 -13.46 14.13 0.49
N SER A 85 -13.18 13.13 1.28
CA SER A 85 -14.15 12.35 2.03
C SER A 85 -13.56 11.98 3.38
N SER A 86 -14.26 12.35 4.46
CA SER A 86 -13.90 12.01 5.82
C SER A 86 -14.86 10.96 6.37
N THR A 87 -14.29 9.85 6.84
CA THR A 87 -15.03 8.77 7.47
C THR A 87 -14.46 8.48 8.84
N THR A 88 -15.12 7.63 9.62
CA THR A 88 -14.59 7.23 10.93
C THR A 88 -13.19 6.64 10.80
N GLY A 89 -12.21 7.34 11.36
CA GLY A 89 -10.81 6.89 11.39
C GLY A 89 -10.06 6.98 10.06
N PHE A 90 -10.63 7.63 9.02
CA PHE A 90 -9.98 7.66 7.71
C PHE A 90 -10.32 8.89 6.88
N SER A 91 -9.32 9.49 6.27
CA SER A 91 -9.43 10.62 5.33
C SER A 91 -8.92 10.23 3.95
N VAL A 92 -9.66 10.62 2.92
CA VAL A 92 -9.25 10.51 1.52
C VAL A 92 -9.37 11.87 0.85
N VAL A 93 -8.30 12.33 0.20
CA VAL A 93 -8.27 13.59 -0.55
C VAL A 93 -7.85 13.30 -1.99
N TRP A 94 -8.66 13.72 -2.95
CA TRP A 94 -8.39 13.63 -4.39
C TRP A 94 -7.94 14.99 -4.90
N VAL A 95 -6.72 15.05 -5.43
CA VAL A 95 -6.13 16.23 -6.04
C VAL A 95 -6.12 16.04 -7.55
N GLU A 96 -7.01 16.75 -8.24
CA GLU A 96 -7.17 16.72 -9.69
C GLU A 96 -6.33 17.83 -10.32
N PHE A 97 -5.45 17.45 -11.24
CA PHE A 97 -4.57 18.38 -11.97
C PHE A 97 -5.13 18.73 -13.34
N ASP A 98 -4.58 19.77 -13.96
CA ASP A 98 -4.95 20.15 -15.30
C ASP A 98 -4.59 19.07 -16.34
N TRP A 99 -5.35 19.00 -17.41
CA TRP A 99 -5.11 18.08 -18.53
C TRP A 99 -3.72 18.28 -19.12
N GLY A 100 -3.01 17.18 -19.35
CA GLY A 100 -1.64 17.18 -19.86
C GLY A 100 -0.56 17.32 -18.80
N THR A 101 -0.90 17.46 -17.51
CA THR A 101 0.07 17.39 -16.43
C THR A 101 0.58 15.94 -16.31
N ASP A 102 1.90 15.78 -16.28
CA ASP A 102 2.51 14.46 -16.04
C ASP A 102 2.17 13.97 -14.62
N ILE A 103 1.68 12.75 -14.51
CA ILE A 103 1.22 12.18 -13.23
C ILE A 103 2.37 12.03 -12.22
N TYR A 104 3.60 11.76 -12.68
CA TYR A 104 4.76 11.64 -11.79
C TYR A 104 5.13 13.00 -11.21
N ARG A 105 5.08 14.06 -12.03
CA ARG A 105 5.27 15.43 -11.59
C ARG A 105 4.19 15.85 -10.60
N ALA A 106 2.92 15.54 -10.87
CA ALA A 106 1.80 15.79 -9.97
C ALA A 106 2.01 15.12 -8.60
N ARG A 107 2.42 13.86 -8.59
CA ARG A 107 2.73 13.10 -7.36
C ARG A 107 3.92 13.69 -6.60
N GLN A 108 4.96 14.14 -7.29
CA GLN A 108 6.09 14.80 -6.67
C GLN A 108 5.66 16.08 -5.97
N ILE A 109 4.89 16.95 -6.63
CA ILE A 109 4.36 18.19 -6.05
C ILE A 109 3.55 17.91 -4.78
N VAL A 110 2.64 16.94 -4.84
CA VAL A 110 1.83 16.55 -3.67
C VAL A 110 2.72 16.01 -2.55
N SER A 111 3.69 15.15 -2.87
CA SER A 111 4.62 14.57 -1.88
C SER A 111 5.42 15.65 -1.15
N GLU A 112 5.91 16.68 -1.86
CA GLU A 112 6.62 17.82 -1.28
C GLU A 112 5.72 18.63 -0.33
N LYS A 113 4.46 18.85 -0.72
CA LYS A 113 3.48 19.54 0.15
C LYS A 113 3.15 18.75 1.42
N LEU A 114 2.99 17.43 1.29
CA LEU A 114 2.71 16.55 2.43
C LEU A 114 3.90 16.39 3.37
N ALA A 115 5.13 16.48 2.87
CA ALA A 115 6.33 16.43 3.71
C ALA A 115 6.38 17.57 4.73
N VAL A 116 5.97 18.76 4.32
CA VAL A 116 5.90 19.94 5.22
C VAL A 116 4.74 19.81 6.21
N LEU A 117 3.62 19.20 5.78
CA LEU A 117 2.42 19.05 6.62
C LEU A 117 2.61 18.03 7.75
N GLY A 118 3.45 17.00 7.54
CA GLY A 118 3.56 15.86 8.45
C GLY A 118 3.89 16.19 9.91
N GLU A 119 4.50 17.34 10.18
CA GLU A 119 4.83 17.82 11.53
C GLU A 119 3.66 18.54 12.23
N SER A 120 2.62 18.92 11.49
CA SER A 120 1.47 19.68 12.01
C SER A 120 0.22 18.84 12.29
N LEU A 121 0.24 17.55 11.95
CA LEU A 121 -0.84 16.63 12.24
C LEU A 121 -0.77 16.10 13.69
N PRO A 122 -1.92 15.72 14.31
CA PRO A 122 -1.93 15.12 15.64
C PRO A 122 -1.07 13.83 15.73
N GLU A 123 -0.44 13.58 16.88
CA GLU A 123 0.47 12.43 17.08
C GLU A 123 -0.16 11.05 16.85
N ASN A 124 -1.47 10.92 17.02
CA ASN A 124 -2.22 9.68 16.82
C ASN A 124 -2.77 9.51 15.38
N VAL A 125 -2.41 10.40 14.47
CA VAL A 125 -2.75 10.33 13.05
C VAL A 125 -1.60 9.69 12.28
N GLY A 126 -1.93 8.76 11.38
CA GLY A 126 -0.97 8.16 10.47
C GLY A 126 -0.39 9.20 9.51
N LYS A 127 0.82 8.94 9.00
CA LYS A 127 1.40 9.81 7.96
C LYS A 127 0.55 9.75 6.70
N PRO A 128 0.22 10.90 6.07
CA PRO A 128 -0.45 10.92 4.78
C PRO A 128 0.34 10.12 3.73
N THR A 129 -0.34 9.21 3.06
CA THR A 129 0.26 8.36 2.03
C THR A 129 -0.39 8.62 0.69
N LEU A 130 0.40 8.58 -0.38
CA LEU A 130 -0.12 8.68 -1.73
C LEU A 130 -0.75 7.34 -2.13
N GLY A 131 -1.98 7.41 -2.59
CA GLY A 131 -2.65 6.28 -3.22
C GLY A 131 -1.93 5.80 -4.47
N PRO A 132 -2.30 4.62 -4.97
CA PRO A 132 -1.71 4.07 -6.18
C PRO A 132 -2.00 4.93 -7.40
N GLN A 133 -1.14 4.82 -8.40
CA GLN A 133 -1.33 5.36 -9.73
C GLN A 133 -2.24 4.43 -10.54
N SER A 134 -3.48 4.28 -10.15
CA SER A 134 -4.39 3.47 -10.97
C SER A 134 -5.57 4.31 -11.41
N SER A 135 -5.78 4.37 -12.71
CA SER A 135 -7.09 4.69 -13.25
C SER A 135 -8.02 3.50 -12.92
N ILE A 136 -9.30 3.78 -12.65
CA ILE A 136 -10.33 2.73 -12.56
C ILE A 136 -10.34 1.87 -13.82
N LEU A 137 -9.92 2.42 -14.94
CA LEU A 137 -9.77 1.72 -16.24
C LEU A 137 -8.49 0.89 -16.33
N GLY A 138 -7.57 1.00 -15.37
CA GLY A 138 -6.33 0.23 -15.30
C GLY A 138 -6.47 -1.16 -14.68
N GLU A 139 -7.66 -1.55 -14.20
CA GLU A 139 -7.88 -2.91 -13.71
C GLU A 139 -7.82 -3.91 -14.87
N MET A 140 -6.76 -4.75 -14.86
CA MET A 140 -6.55 -5.73 -15.91
C MET A 140 -7.16 -7.09 -15.59
N MET A 141 -7.09 -7.49 -14.31
CA MET A 141 -7.44 -8.83 -13.91
C MET A 141 -7.89 -8.89 -12.45
N ILE A 142 -8.91 -9.68 -12.20
CA ILE A 142 -9.36 -10.05 -10.85
C ILE A 142 -9.20 -11.56 -10.70
N LEU A 143 -8.40 -11.98 -9.72
CA LEU A 143 -8.17 -13.38 -9.39
C LEU A 143 -8.91 -13.73 -8.11
N GLY A 144 -9.73 -14.76 -8.13
CA GLY A 144 -10.40 -15.29 -6.95
C GLY A 144 -9.65 -16.50 -6.39
N LEU A 145 -9.19 -16.42 -5.16
CA LEU A 145 -8.58 -17.54 -4.43
C LEU A 145 -9.63 -18.19 -3.53
N THR A 146 -9.90 -19.46 -3.75
CA THR A 146 -10.76 -20.30 -2.92
C THR A 146 -10.04 -21.57 -2.52
N ALA A 147 -10.37 -22.11 -1.36
CA ALA A 147 -9.86 -23.40 -0.93
C ALA A 147 -10.93 -24.15 -0.13
N ASP A 148 -10.92 -25.47 -0.22
CA ASP A 148 -11.86 -26.31 0.53
C ASP A 148 -11.33 -26.68 1.94
N SER A 149 -10.00 -26.71 2.13
CA SER A 149 -9.36 -27.15 3.37
C SER A 149 -8.48 -26.09 4.06
N THR A 150 -8.20 -24.97 3.39
CA THR A 150 -7.33 -23.90 3.92
C THR A 150 -8.20 -22.81 4.56
N SER A 151 -7.79 -22.32 5.73
CA SER A 151 -8.50 -21.24 6.41
C SER A 151 -8.41 -19.91 5.60
N LEU A 152 -9.41 -19.04 5.76
CA LEU A 152 -9.39 -17.70 5.13
C LEU A 152 -8.19 -16.86 5.60
N LEU A 153 -7.70 -17.11 6.81
CA LEU A 153 -6.53 -16.47 7.38
C LEU A 153 -5.25 -16.89 6.64
N ASP A 154 -5.08 -18.20 6.41
CA ASP A 154 -3.91 -18.73 5.69
C ASP A 154 -3.99 -18.36 4.21
N LEU A 155 -5.18 -18.41 3.61
CA LEU A 155 -5.42 -18.04 2.23
C LEU A 155 -5.05 -16.56 2.00
N ARG A 156 -5.45 -15.69 2.92
CA ARG A 156 -5.06 -14.28 2.90
C ARG A 156 -3.56 -14.09 3.09
N THR A 157 -2.96 -14.83 3.98
CA THR A 157 -1.51 -14.78 4.21
C THR A 157 -0.72 -15.19 2.96
N ILE A 158 -1.15 -16.24 2.25
CA ILE A 158 -0.56 -16.67 0.98
C ILE A 158 -0.72 -15.57 -0.09
N ALA A 159 -1.91 -14.95 -0.15
CA ALA A 159 -2.18 -13.87 -1.10
C ALA A 159 -1.26 -12.66 -0.87
N ASP A 160 -1.12 -12.19 0.37
CA ASP A 160 -0.35 -11.00 0.71
C ASP A 160 1.17 -11.22 0.64
N TRP A 161 1.67 -12.39 1.08
CA TRP A 161 3.10 -12.61 1.25
C TRP A 161 3.76 -13.46 0.16
N THR A 162 2.98 -14.21 -0.61
CA THR A 162 3.52 -15.06 -1.68
C THR A 162 3.08 -14.59 -3.06
N ILE A 163 1.78 -14.43 -3.27
CA ILE A 163 1.24 -14.13 -4.60
C ILE A 163 1.46 -12.65 -4.96
N ARG A 164 1.07 -11.74 -4.08
CA ARG A 164 1.20 -10.30 -4.30
C ARG A 164 2.62 -9.85 -4.66
N PRO A 165 3.70 -10.23 -3.93
CA PRO A 165 5.05 -9.83 -4.31
C PRO A 165 5.49 -10.38 -5.67
N ARG A 166 5.07 -11.61 -6.01
CA ARG A 166 5.38 -12.20 -7.32
C ARG A 166 4.68 -11.49 -8.47
N LEU A 167 3.42 -11.10 -8.28
CA LEU A 167 2.70 -10.32 -9.28
C LEU A 167 3.30 -8.93 -9.45
N LEU A 168 3.68 -8.26 -8.36
CA LEU A 168 4.34 -6.95 -8.40
C LEU A 168 5.72 -6.99 -9.07
N SER A 169 6.41 -8.14 -9.07
CA SER A 169 7.68 -8.29 -9.78
C SER A 169 7.52 -8.49 -11.29
N THR A 170 6.29 -8.66 -11.77
CA THR A 170 6.00 -8.81 -13.21
C THR A 170 5.96 -7.44 -13.87
N GLY A 171 6.66 -7.26 -14.98
CA GLY A 171 6.66 -6.00 -15.73
C GLY A 171 5.24 -5.62 -16.18
N GLY A 172 4.90 -4.33 -16.06
CA GLY A 172 3.59 -3.81 -16.44
C GLY A 172 2.50 -3.90 -15.37
N VAL A 173 2.82 -4.40 -14.16
CA VAL A 173 1.91 -4.39 -13.02
C VAL A 173 2.24 -3.19 -12.13
N ALA A 174 1.30 -2.23 -12.06
CA ALA A 174 1.46 -1.03 -11.21
C ALA A 174 1.08 -1.32 -9.76
N GLN A 175 0.01 -2.10 -9.54
CA GLN A 175 -0.48 -2.40 -8.22
C GLN A 175 -1.16 -3.77 -8.15
N VAL A 176 -1.08 -4.39 -6.97
CA VAL A 176 -1.85 -5.58 -6.61
C VAL A 176 -2.56 -5.32 -5.28
N ALA A 177 -3.89 -5.27 -5.32
CA ALA A 177 -4.73 -5.12 -4.14
C ALA A 177 -5.33 -6.48 -3.75
N VAL A 178 -5.33 -6.79 -2.45
CA VAL A 178 -5.91 -8.01 -1.92
C VAL A 178 -7.12 -7.64 -1.04
N ILE A 179 -8.27 -8.21 -1.34
CA ILE A 179 -9.55 -7.94 -0.67
C ILE A 179 -10.14 -9.26 -0.15
N GLY A 180 -10.77 -9.21 1.02
CA GLY A 180 -11.34 -10.40 1.66
C GLY A 180 -10.32 -11.22 2.44
N GLY A 181 -10.77 -12.32 3.02
CA GLY A 181 -9.99 -13.11 3.95
C GLY A 181 -9.75 -12.42 5.29
N ASP A 182 -9.05 -13.09 6.20
CA ASP A 182 -8.72 -12.57 7.52
C ASP A 182 -7.23 -12.22 7.58
N ILE A 183 -6.92 -10.96 7.88
CA ILE A 183 -5.52 -10.53 8.06
C ILE A 183 -5.01 -11.10 9.36
N LYS A 184 -3.94 -11.89 9.29
CA LYS A 184 -3.33 -12.55 10.43
C LYS A 184 -2.71 -11.53 11.40
N GLU A 185 -3.09 -11.60 12.65
CA GLU A 185 -2.47 -10.84 13.73
C GLU A 185 -2.30 -11.69 15.00
N TYR A 186 -1.35 -11.30 15.85
CA TYR A 186 -1.14 -11.89 17.17
C TYR A 186 -1.91 -11.05 18.19
N GLN A 187 -2.95 -11.64 18.75
CA GLN A 187 -3.85 -10.97 19.69
C GLN A 187 -3.44 -11.30 21.11
N ILE A 188 -3.14 -10.27 21.89
CA ILE A 188 -2.85 -10.37 23.33
C ILE A 188 -4.09 -9.88 24.07
N LEU A 189 -4.95 -10.80 24.47
CA LEU A 189 -6.22 -10.52 25.15
C LEU A 189 -5.96 -10.42 26.66
N LEU A 190 -5.89 -9.20 27.16
CA LEU A 190 -5.61 -8.90 28.56
C LEU A 190 -6.77 -9.30 29.46
N ASP A 191 -6.47 -9.87 30.62
CA ASP A 191 -7.41 -10.14 31.71
C ASP A 191 -7.23 -9.08 32.82
N PRO A 192 -8.17 -8.13 32.98
CA PRO A 192 -8.05 -7.07 33.98
C PRO A 192 -7.96 -7.59 35.42
N ALA A 193 -8.59 -8.73 35.73
CA ALA A 193 -8.56 -9.31 37.07
C ALA A 193 -7.18 -9.88 37.41
N ARG A 194 -6.58 -10.59 36.45
CA ARG A 194 -5.20 -11.10 36.58
C ARG A 194 -4.17 -9.95 36.64
N MET A 195 -4.32 -8.93 35.77
CA MET A 195 -3.46 -7.74 35.81
C MET A 195 -3.48 -7.08 37.18
N LYS A 196 -4.66 -6.90 37.76
CA LYS A 196 -4.83 -6.34 39.10
C LYS A 196 -4.21 -7.22 40.17
N HIS A 197 -4.35 -8.54 40.04
CA HIS A 197 -3.77 -9.49 40.99
C HIS A 197 -2.24 -9.40 41.07
N TYR A 198 -1.58 -9.29 39.88
CA TYR A 198 -0.13 -9.17 39.78
C TYR A 198 0.39 -7.73 39.89
N GLY A 199 -0.50 -6.75 40.01
CA GLY A 199 -0.14 -5.31 40.09
C GLY A 199 0.54 -4.83 38.80
N VAL A 200 0.10 -5.32 37.63
CA VAL A 200 0.65 -4.96 36.32
C VAL A 200 -0.23 -3.90 35.65
N GLY A 201 0.38 -2.79 35.24
CA GLY A 201 -0.26 -1.72 34.50
C GLY A 201 -0.27 -1.95 32.99
N LEU A 202 -1.22 -1.31 32.28
CA LEU A 202 -1.31 -1.41 30.83
C LEU A 202 -0.04 -0.92 30.12
N ASN A 203 0.58 0.16 30.63
CA ASN A 203 1.79 0.71 30.02
C ASN A 203 2.97 -0.28 30.11
N GLU A 204 3.10 -1.01 31.23
CA GLU A 204 4.13 -2.04 31.39
C GLU A 204 3.96 -3.14 30.32
N VAL A 205 2.72 -3.55 30.06
CA VAL A 205 2.41 -4.54 28.99
C VAL A 205 2.75 -3.99 27.61
N LEU A 206 2.36 -2.75 27.32
CA LEU A 206 2.63 -2.12 26.00
C LEU A 206 4.13 -1.99 25.74
N ASP A 207 4.91 -1.61 26.75
CA ASP A 207 6.36 -1.46 26.62
C ASP A 207 7.04 -2.82 26.37
N VAL A 208 6.59 -3.87 27.05
CA VAL A 208 7.08 -5.22 26.79
C VAL A 208 6.71 -5.67 25.38
N CYS A 209 5.45 -5.52 24.97
CA CYS A 209 5.00 -5.90 23.62
C CYS A 209 5.77 -5.18 22.50
N ARG A 210 6.14 -3.90 22.70
CA ARG A 210 6.93 -3.13 21.73
C ARG A 210 8.38 -3.61 21.63
N ASN A 211 8.94 -4.13 22.71
CA ASN A 211 10.36 -4.44 22.81
C ASN A 211 10.69 -5.94 22.70
N MET A 212 9.76 -6.84 23.03
CA MET A 212 10.02 -8.27 23.15
C MET A 212 10.32 -8.98 21.83
N ASN A 213 9.81 -8.48 20.69
CA ASN A 213 9.97 -9.13 19.39
C ASN A 213 10.99 -8.40 18.50
N ARG A 214 12.15 -8.06 19.06
CA ARG A 214 13.23 -7.34 18.38
C ARG A 214 14.53 -8.14 18.48
N ASN A 215 15.14 -8.36 17.30
CA ASN A 215 16.47 -8.94 17.28
C ASN A 215 17.48 -7.93 17.86
N ALA A 216 18.35 -8.40 18.73
CA ALA A 216 19.43 -7.60 19.28
C ALA A 216 20.72 -7.86 18.49
N ASN A 217 21.42 -6.78 18.14
CA ASN A 217 22.77 -6.88 17.60
C ASN A 217 23.75 -6.90 18.75
N GLY A 218 24.44 -8.03 18.95
CA GLY A 218 25.47 -8.22 19.98
C GLY A 218 26.87 -7.74 19.57
N GLY A 219 26.99 -7.15 18.37
CA GLY A 219 28.28 -6.72 17.83
C GLY A 219 29.08 -7.85 17.20
N VAL A 220 30.38 -7.66 17.16
CA VAL A 220 31.35 -8.56 16.52
C VAL A 220 32.40 -8.98 17.53
N LEU A 221 32.66 -10.27 17.61
CA LEU A 221 33.77 -10.84 18.38
C LEU A 221 34.89 -11.22 17.42
N TYR A 222 36.07 -10.73 17.65
CA TYR A 222 37.29 -11.09 16.93
C TYR A 222 38.09 -12.13 17.73
N GLU A 223 38.27 -13.32 17.19
CA GLU A 223 39.04 -14.39 17.83
C GLU A 223 39.81 -15.19 16.79
N PHE A 224 41.14 -15.38 16.97
CA PHE A 224 42.02 -16.16 16.10
C PHE A 224 41.88 -15.81 14.60
N ASP A 225 41.96 -14.53 14.24
CA ASP A 225 41.81 -14.01 12.88
C ASP A 225 40.42 -14.27 12.25
N ASN A 226 39.43 -14.70 13.04
CA ASN A 226 38.06 -14.86 12.61
C ASN A 226 37.16 -13.78 13.22
N GLU A 227 36.16 -13.37 12.44
CA GLU A 227 35.12 -12.43 12.83
C GLU A 227 33.81 -13.18 13.08
N TYR A 228 33.31 -13.11 14.31
CA TYR A 228 32.04 -13.74 14.71
C TYR A 228 30.99 -12.66 14.94
N ILE A 229 29.92 -12.67 14.16
CA ILE A 229 28.77 -11.78 14.37
C ILE A 229 27.87 -12.37 15.45
N ILE A 230 27.76 -11.68 16.59
CA ILE A 230 26.85 -12.05 17.67
C ILE A 230 25.49 -11.44 17.41
N ARG A 231 24.47 -12.26 17.29
CA ARG A 231 23.09 -11.84 17.08
C ARG A 231 22.15 -12.53 18.05
N GLY A 232 21.46 -11.76 18.89
CA GLY A 232 20.35 -12.25 19.70
C GLY A 232 19.09 -12.34 18.83
N VAL A 233 18.60 -13.55 18.57
CA VAL A 233 17.37 -13.79 17.81
C VAL A 233 16.23 -13.96 18.80
N LEU A 234 15.48 -12.86 19.04
CA LEU A 234 14.28 -12.83 19.89
C LEU A 234 12.99 -12.75 19.08
N SER A 235 13.09 -12.54 17.76
CA SER A 235 11.93 -12.46 16.89
C SER A 235 11.30 -13.84 16.72
N THR A 236 10.04 -13.96 17.10
CA THR A 236 9.27 -15.19 17.01
C THR A 236 7.94 -14.98 16.29
N SER A 237 7.44 -16.04 15.67
CA SER A 237 6.12 -16.11 15.06
C SER A 237 5.17 -17.09 15.79
N LYS A 238 5.57 -17.57 16.98
CA LYS A 238 4.77 -18.50 17.77
C LYS A 238 4.09 -17.79 18.92
N ALA A 239 2.79 -17.97 19.06
CA ALA A 239 2.00 -17.35 20.12
C ALA A 239 2.45 -17.80 21.51
N GLU A 240 2.90 -19.06 21.64
CA GLU A 240 3.38 -19.64 22.89
C GLU A 240 4.68 -18.96 23.36
N GLU A 241 5.59 -18.65 22.45
CA GLU A 241 6.84 -17.94 22.77
C GLU A 241 6.56 -16.47 23.12
N ILE A 242 5.59 -15.83 22.47
CA ILE A 242 5.11 -14.48 22.82
C ILE A 242 4.53 -14.47 24.25
N ALA A 243 3.77 -15.50 24.62
CA ALA A 243 3.19 -15.62 25.95
C ALA A 243 4.23 -15.73 27.07
N GLN A 244 5.45 -16.18 26.77
CA GLN A 244 6.56 -16.29 27.73
C GLN A 244 7.26 -14.94 28.01
N GLY A 245 6.90 -13.87 27.31
CA GLY A 245 7.47 -12.54 27.53
C GLY A 245 7.24 -12.07 28.97
N VAL A 246 8.32 -11.74 29.67
CA VAL A 246 8.29 -11.28 31.07
C VAL A 246 7.86 -9.81 31.10
N VAL A 247 6.76 -9.52 31.81
CA VAL A 247 6.25 -8.16 31.99
C VAL A 247 6.82 -7.50 33.22
N LYS A 248 6.90 -8.24 34.34
CA LYS A 248 7.33 -7.71 35.62
C LYS A 248 7.88 -8.83 36.51
N THR A 249 8.76 -8.52 37.40
CA THR A 249 9.17 -9.45 38.48
C THR A 249 8.51 -9.05 39.79
N VAL A 250 7.76 -9.97 40.37
CA VAL A 250 7.08 -9.80 41.66
C VAL A 250 7.60 -10.83 42.65
N ASN A 251 8.15 -10.39 43.76
CA ASN A 251 8.76 -11.27 44.80
C ASN A 251 9.74 -12.30 44.18
N GLU A 252 10.62 -11.85 43.31
CA GLU A 252 11.64 -12.66 42.60
C GLU A 252 11.05 -13.64 41.56
N TYR A 253 9.73 -13.70 41.35
CA TYR A 253 9.08 -14.51 40.33
C TYR A 253 8.74 -13.68 39.10
N PRO A 254 9.11 -14.13 37.89
CA PRO A 254 8.77 -13.44 36.68
C PRO A 254 7.27 -13.64 36.38
N VAL A 255 6.55 -12.54 36.17
CA VAL A 255 5.17 -12.53 35.68
C VAL A 255 5.23 -12.38 34.15
N THR A 256 4.70 -13.36 33.46
CA THR A 256 4.71 -13.43 31.99
C THR A 256 3.41 -12.86 31.39
N LEU A 257 3.42 -12.61 30.08
CA LEU A 257 2.21 -12.25 29.34
C LEU A 257 1.13 -13.34 29.46
N GLY A 258 1.52 -14.62 29.47
CA GLY A 258 0.60 -15.74 29.63
C GLY A 258 -0.10 -15.79 30.99
N ASP A 259 0.50 -15.19 32.04
CA ASP A 259 -0.12 -15.11 33.37
C ASP A 259 -1.23 -14.06 33.43
N ILE A 260 -1.16 -13.02 32.63
CA ILE A 260 -2.08 -11.87 32.64
C ILE A 260 -2.95 -11.75 31.40
N ALA A 261 -2.68 -12.53 30.35
CA ALA A 261 -3.36 -12.44 29.07
C ALA A 261 -3.49 -13.82 28.40
N THR A 262 -4.35 -13.89 27.42
CA THR A 262 -4.38 -15.00 26.46
C THR A 262 -3.79 -14.54 25.13
N VAL A 263 -2.69 -15.19 24.73
CA VAL A 263 -2.03 -14.92 23.44
C VAL A 263 -2.53 -15.92 22.42
N LYS A 264 -3.06 -15.44 21.31
CA LYS A 264 -3.56 -16.29 20.21
C LYS A 264 -3.34 -15.66 18.86
N ILE A 265 -3.33 -16.48 17.84
CA ILE A 265 -3.39 -16.03 16.43
C ILE A 265 -4.86 -15.83 16.08
N GLY A 266 -5.20 -14.69 15.50
CA GLY A 266 -6.56 -14.36 15.08
C GLY A 266 -6.58 -13.48 13.83
N GLY A 267 -7.79 -13.20 13.34
CA GLY A 267 -8.00 -12.25 12.27
C GLY A 267 -8.17 -10.83 12.81
N LYS A 268 -7.66 -9.86 12.08
CA LYS A 268 -7.77 -8.42 12.41
C LYS A 268 -9.24 -8.00 12.55
N SER A 269 -9.52 -7.24 13.59
CA SER A 269 -10.86 -6.65 13.83
C SER A 269 -10.74 -5.11 13.90
N PRO A 270 -11.69 -4.36 13.28
CA PRO A 270 -12.77 -4.82 12.42
C PRO A 270 -12.27 -5.38 11.08
N LYS A 271 -13.07 -6.28 10.46
CA LYS A 271 -12.76 -6.80 9.12
C LYS A 271 -12.90 -5.68 8.09
N LEU A 272 -11.88 -5.47 7.26
CA LEU A 272 -11.85 -4.42 6.24
C LEU A 272 -12.71 -4.74 5.00
N GLY A 273 -13.20 -5.95 4.89
CA GLY A 273 -14.05 -6.39 3.79
C GLY A 273 -14.14 -7.90 3.73
N THR A 274 -15.17 -8.38 3.06
CA THR A 274 -15.37 -9.79 2.75
C THR A 274 -15.50 -9.99 1.26
N ALA A 275 -15.02 -11.11 0.75
CA ALA A 275 -15.12 -11.45 -0.65
C ALA A 275 -15.66 -12.87 -0.81
N SER A 276 -16.35 -13.13 -1.90
CA SER A 276 -16.85 -14.44 -2.25
C SER A 276 -16.68 -14.72 -3.75
N GLU A 277 -16.43 -15.96 -4.08
CA GLU A 277 -16.41 -16.47 -5.44
C GLU A 277 -17.37 -17.67 -5.52
N ARG A 278 -18.36 -17.61 -6.39
CA ARG A 278 -19.40 -18.64 -6.56
C ARG A 278 -19.99 -19.13 -5.24
N THR A 279 -20.40 -18.19 -4.38
CA THR A 279 -20.98 -18.44 -3.05
C THR A 279 -20.03 -18.98 -1.98
N LYS A 280 -18.76 -19.28 -2.32
CA LYS A 280 -17.74 -19.66 -1.33
C LYS A 280 -16.98 -18.44 -0.84
N PRO A 281 -16.62 -18.36 0.45
CA PRO A 281 -15.70 -17.33 0.93
C PRO A 281 -14.38 -17.37 0.15
N ALA A 282 -13.89 -16.21 -0.25
CA ALA A 282 -12.75 -16.09 -1.12
C ALA A 282 -11.82 -14.94 -0.72
N VAL A 283 -10.62 -14.94 -1.27
CA VAL A 283 -9.72 -13.78 -1.29
C VAL A 283 -9.60 -13.33 -2.74
N LEU A 284 -9.94 -12.08 -3.01
CA LEU A 284 -9.82 -11.48 -4.34
C LEU A 284 -8.51 -10.70 -4.44
N ILE A 285 -7.83 -10.89 -5.55
CA ILE A 285 -6.62 -10.16 -5.90
C ILE A 285 -6.92 -9.37 -7.17
N THR A 286 -6.93 -8.05 -7.06
CA THR A 286 -7.08 -7.14 -8.19
C THR A 286 -5.70 -6.70 -8.66
N VAL A 287 -5.41 -6.90 -9.93
CA VAL A 287 -4.16 -6.50 -10.58
C VAL A 287 -4.45 -5.31 -11.49
N THR A 288 -3.70 -4.23 -11.31
CA THR A 288 -3.82 -3.00 -12.13
C THR A 288 -2.53 -2.73 -12.88
N LYS A 289 -2.68 -2.15 -14.08
CA LYS A 289 -1.58 -1.72 -14.95
C LYS A 289 -1.09 -0.33 -14.56
#